data_c16b99c4041cf449bae23fecc0480dee
#
_entry.id   c16b99c4041cf449bae23fecc0480dee
#
_cell.length_a   1.000
_cell.length_b   1.000
_cell.length_c   1.000
_cell.angle_alpha   90.00
_cell.angle_beta   90.00
_cell.angle_gamma   90.00
#
_symmetry.space_group_name_H-M   'P 1'
#
loop_
_entity.id
_entity.type
_entity.pdbx_description
1 polymer ?
#
loop_
_entity_poly.entity_id
_entity_poly.type
_entity_poly.pdbx_seq_one_letter_code
_entity_poly.pdbx_strand_id
1 'polypeptide(L)'
;LDRITGTFQLNHHIMEYSVTGDGEETVLLLHGGHSNSNETFGVKMLVDGGYTVLIPSRPGYGKTSKGIGDSLAETAEYYIGLLNHLSIDKVHLIAISAGGTSGIYLASKYPGRIKSLILQSAVTQEWLRPDDSLYKIARVAFRSPVEKVTWRLLSTMNNLFPKTVFRFMAPSFSTLSNKEILDEMSDNDIEEIRLMNNRQSSGQGFLIDLAATKEITAADLQEIRCPALIIHSRNDASVPLEHAYFAHDNIPDSTLIVTESWGHIIWVGRDAEETDELVTEFLENKR
;
A
#
# COMPACT_ATOMS: atom_id res chain seq x y z
N LEU A 1 9.22 -13.56 -12.14
CA LEU A 1 9.86 -12.25 -12.15
C LEU A 1 11.14 -12.32 -11.30
N ASP A 2 12.28 -11.92 -11.85
CA ASP A 2 13.54 -11.85 -11.12
C ASP A 2 13.47 -10.60 -10.21
N ARG A 3 13.39 -10.85 -8.90
CA ARG A 3 13.36 -9.81 -7.88
C ARG A 3 14.71 -9.71 -7.18
N ILE A 4 15.34 -8.57 -7.27
CA ILE A 4 16.57 -8.25 -6.57
C ILE A 4 16.23 -7.58 -5.24
N THR A 5 16.79 -8.06 -4.14
CA THR A 5 16.60 -7.45 -2.81
C THR A 5 17.87 -6.79 -2.35
N GLY A 6 17.74 -5.65 -1.68
CA GLY A 6 18.86 -4.90 -1.13
C GLY A 6 18.51 -4.21 0.18
N THR A 7 19.53 -3.60 0.76
CA THR A 7 19.38 -2.71 1.91
C THR A 7 20.11 -1.41 1.65
N PHE A 8 19.45 -0.31 1.93
CA PHE A 8 20.02 1.04 1.92
C PHE A 8 20.25 1.50 3.36
N GLN A 9 21.42 1.98 3.65
CA GLN A 9 21.77 2.51 4.98
C GLN A 9 22.01 4.01 4.88
N LEU A 10 21.33 4.75 5.76
CA LEU A 10 21.56 6.18 5.96
C LEU A 10 21.63 6.42 7.47
N ASN A 11 22.69 7.13 7.91
CA ASN A 11 22.98 7.31 9.33
C ASN A 11 23.07 5.95 10.06
N HIS A 12 22.18 5.71 11.04
CA HIS A 12 22.16 4.49 11.86
C HIS A 12 21.01 3.54 11.52
N HIS A 13 20.23 3.85 10.48
CA HIS A 13 19.04 3.10 10.11
C HIS A 13 19.20 2.43 8.75
N ILE A 14 18.51 1.30 8.60
CA ILE A 14 18.50 0.49 7.39
C ILE A 14 17.09 0.52 6.80
N MET A 15 16.99 0.68 5.48
CA MET A 15 15.78 0.48 4.70
C MET A 15 15.98 -0.72 3.77
N GLU A 16 15.17 -1.75 3.92
CA GLU A 16 15.10 -2.89 2.99
C GLU A 16 14.30 -2.49 1.77
N TYR A 17 14.71 -2.96 0.60
CA TYR A 17 13.97 -2.73 -0.64
C TYR A 17 14.09 -3.92 -1.58
N SER A 18 13.20 -3.97 -2.57
CA SER A 18 13.34 -4.84 -3.74
C SER A 18 13.18 -4.06 -5.04
N VAL A 19 13.80 -4.57 -6.09
CA VAL A 19 13.69 -4.08 -7.46
C VAL A 19 13.27 -5.24 -8.35
N THR A 20 12.30 -5.00 -9.23
CA THR A 20 11.81 -5.99 -10.20
C THR A 20 11.62 -5.30 -11.54
N GLY A 21 12.03 -5.94 -12.65
CA GLY A 21 12.01 -5.33 -13.99
C GLY A 21 13.27 -4.53 -14.29
N ASP A 22 13.41 -4.12 -15.56
CA ASP A 22 14.55 -3.43 -16.14
C ASP A 22 14.14 -2.28 -17.09
N GLY A 23 12.91 -1.79 -16.93
CA GLY A 23 12.39 -0.65 -17.69
C GLY A 23 13.10 0.66 -17.34
N GLU A 24 13.12 1.60 -18.31
CA GLU A 24 13.72 2.93 -18.12
C GLU A 24 12.98 3.78 -17.09
N GLU A 25 11.65 3.64 -17.04
CA GLU A 25 10.79 4.34 -16.09
C GLU A 25 10.64 3.54 -14.80
N THR A 26 10.77 4.23 -13.66
CA THR A 26 10.67 3.59 -12.35
C THR A 26 9.34 3.93 -11.67
N VAL A 27 8.67 2.90 -11.16
CA VAL A 27 7.54 3.01 -10.24
C VAL A 27 8.04 2.75 -8.82
N LEU A 28 7.91 3.73 -7.94
CA LEU A 28 8.08 3.56 -6.49
C LEU A 28 6.73 3.11 -5.92
N LEU A 29 6.66 1.88 -5.40
CA LEU A 29 5.46 1.32 -4.80
C LEU A 29 5.59 1.29 -3.28
N LEU A 30 4.76 2.08 -2.60
CA LEU A 30 4.64 2.08 -1.13
C LEU A 30 3.49 1.15 -0.75
N HIS A 31 3.85 -0.03 -0.26
CA HIS A 31 2.92 -1.11 0.08
C HIS A 31 1.93 -0.75 1.19
N GLY A 32 0.85 -1.50 1.31
CA GLY A 32 -0.16 -1.37 2.37
C GLY A 32 0.32 -1.83 3.75
N GLY A 33 -0.56 -1.78 4.73
CA GLY A 33 -0.32 -2.33 6.06
C GLY A 33 0.01 -3.83 6.01
N HIS A 34 0.82 -4.31 6.96
CA HIS A 34 1.23 -5.71 7.13
C HIS A 34 2.06 -6.32 5.99
N SER A 35 2.36 -5.56 4.92
CA SER A 35 3.18 -5.98 3.79
C SER A 35 4.66 -5.56 3.96
N ASN A 36 5.48 -5.76 2.94
CA ASN A 36 6.90 -5.42 2.91
C ASN A 36 7.41 -5.36 1.46
N SER A 37 8.73 -5.28 1.26
CA SER A 37 9.36 -5.25 -0.06
C SER A 37 9.05 -6.47 -0.96
N ASN A 38 8.44 -7.53 -0.42
CA ASN A 38 7.99 -8.69 -1.21
C ASN A 38 6.55 -8.57 -1.73
N GLU A 39 5.95 -7.37 -1.69
CA GLU A 39 4.63 -7.14 -2.29
C GLU A 39 4.57 -7.61 -3.74
N THR A 40 3.41 -8.16 -4.16
CA THR A 40 3.22 -8.70 -5.51
C THR A 40 2.04 -8.10 -6.25
N PHE A 41 1.09 -7.48 -5.54
CA PHE A 41 -0.08 -6.87 -6.17
C PHE A 41 0.32 -5.73 -7.12
N GLY A 42 -0.15 -5.81 -8.37
CA GLY A 42 0.15 -4.88 -9.44
C GLY A 42 1.57 -4.96 -10.02
N VAL A 43 2.51 -5.71 -9.38
CA VAL A 43 3.92 -5.74 -9.80
C VAL A 43 4.10 -6.37 -11.17
N LYS A 44 3.40 -7.50 -11.43
CA LYS A 44 3.52 -8.19 -12.72
C LYS A 44 3.06 -7.31 -13.87
N MET A 45 1.93 -6.65 -13.73
CA MET A 45 1.37 -5.72 -14.72
C MET A 45 2.34 -4.58 -15.03
N LEU A 46 2.93 -3.97 -14.00
CA LEU A 46 3.89 -2.88 -14.16
C LEU A 46 5.16 -3.34 -14.90
N VAL A 47 5.68 -4.52 -14.57
CA VAL A 47 6.88 -5.07 -15.25
C VAL A 47 6.55 -5.44 -16.69
N ASP A 48 5.41 -6.07 -16.95
CA ASP A 48 4.96 -6.38 -18.32
C ASP A 48 4.73 -5.10 -19.13
N GLY A 49 4.32 -4.00 -18.49
CA GLY A 49 4.21 -2.65 -19.05
C GLY A 49 5.57 -1.95 -19.27
N GLY A 50 6.69 -2.59 -18.96
CA GLY A 50 8.03 -2.06 -19.21
C GLY A 50 8.51 -1.06 -18.16
N TYR A 51 8.04 -1.18 -16.92
CA TYR A 51 8.52 -0.40 -15.78
C TYR A 51 9.50 -1.19 -14.91
N THR A 52 10.43 -0.49 -14.30
CA THR A 52 11.16 -0.97 -13.12
C THR A 52 10.35 -0.68 -11.88
N VAL A 53 10.07 -1.68 -11.04
CA VAL A 53 9.30 -1.51 -9.81
C VAL A 53 10.22 -1.57 -8.60
N LEU A 54 10.33 -0.46 -7.88
CA LEU A 54 11.07 -0.31 -6.63
C LEU A 54 10.09 -0.35 -5.45
N ILE A 55 10.27 -1.31 -4.54
CA ILE A 55 9.42 -1.48 -3.37
C ILE A 55 10.28 -1.44 -2.10
N PRO A 56 10.35 -0.33 -1.38
CA PRO A 56 10.94 -0.32 -0.04
C PRO A 56 9.98 -0.96 0.98
N SER A 57 10.51 -1.73 1.92
CA SER A 57 9.77 -2.02 3.14
C SER A 57 9.61 -0.73 3.93
N ARG A 58 8.36 -0.31 4.17
CA ARG A 58 8.07 0.94 4.90
C ARG A 58 8.56 0.86 6.35
N PRO A 59 8.71 1.96 7.08
CA PRO A 59 9.27 1.98 8.44
C PRO A 59 8.63 0.96 9.37
N GLY A 60 9.46 0.16 10.04
CA GLY A 60 9.02 -0.88 10.97
C GLY A 60 8.51 -2.17 10.35
N TYR A 61 8.45 -2.27 9.00
CA TYR A 61 8.15 -3.49 8.25
C TYR A 61 9.43 -4.16 7.72
N GLY A 62 9.35 -5.47 7.46
CA GLY A 62 10.48 -6.25 6.97
C GLY A 62 11.72 -6.07 7.85
N LYS A 63 12.83 -5.70 7.23
CA LYS A 63 14.09 -5.37 7.93
C LYS A 63 14.30 -3.87 8.08
N THR A 64 13.34 -3.03 7.67
CA THR A 64 13.44 -1.58 7.78
C THR A 64 13.35 -1.11 9.23
N SER A 65 14.29 -0.27 9.63
CA SER A 65 14.37 0.29 10.98
C SER A 65 13.11 1.08 11.32
N LYS A 66 12.57 0.85 12.51
CA LYS A 66 11.37 1.56 12.98
C LYS A 66 11.60 3.06 13.20
N GLY A 67 12.81 3.45 13.62
CA GLY A 67 13.14 4.85 13.88
C GLY A 67 13.03 5.76 12.67
N ILE A 68 13.05 5.20 11.43
CA ILE A 68 12.75 5.97 10.22
C ILE A 68 11.30 6.50 10.21
N GLY A 69 10.41 5.88 10.97
CA GLY A 69 9.00 6.23 11.05
C GLY A 69 8.64 7.16 12.20
N ASP A 70 9.61 7.84 12.82
CA ASP A 70 9.33 8.79 13.89
C ASP A 70 8.58 10.03 13.39
N SER A 71 8.66 10.32 12.08
CA SER A 71 7.83 11.28 11.36
C SER A 71 7.74 10.97 9.87
N LEU A 72 6.72 11.50 9.18
CA LEU A 72 6.64 11.42 7.71
C LEU A 72 7.77 12.18 7.03
N ALA A 73 8.27 13.26 7.64
CA ALA A 73 9.41 14.01 7.13
C ALA A 73 10.67 13.14 7.08
N GLU A 74 10.99 12.47 8.17
CA GLU A 74 12.14 11.55 8.21
C GLU A 74 11.96 10.38 7.26
N THR A 75 10.79 9.78 7.24
CA THR A 75 10.44 8.71 6.29
C THR A 75 10.70 9.12 4.84
N ALA A 76 10.27 10.33 4.46
CA ALA A 76 10.45 10.85 3.10
C ALA A 76 11.94 11.08 2.76
N GLU A 77 12.76 11.55 3.70
CA GLU A 77 14.21 11.69 3.51
C GLU A 77 14.87 10.35 3.17
N TYR A 78 14.43 9.26 3.82
CA TYR A 78 14.94 7.92 3.50
C TYR A 78 14.50 7.43 2.12
N TYR A 79 13.27 7.70 1.68
CA TYR A 79 12.86 7.37 0.32
C TYR A 79 13.67 8.16 -0.72
N ILE A 80 13.87 9.45 -0.50
CA ILE A 80 14.71 10.28 -1.39
C ILE A 80 16.17 9.80 -1.36
N GLY A 81 16.70 9.47 -0.18
CA GLY A 81 18.03 8.88 -0.02
C GLY A 81 18.18 7.57 -0.80
N LEU A 82 17.18 6.69 -0.75
CA LEU A 82 17.15 5.44 -1.52
C LEU A 82 17.13 5.71 -3.03
N LEU A 83 16.29 6.64 -3.51
CA LEU A 83 16.29 7.03 -4.93
C LEU A 83 17.65 7.55 -5.38
N ASN A 84 18.29 8.41 -4.57
CA ASN A 84 19.63 8.92 -4.87
C ASN A 84 20.69 7.81 -4.89
N HIS A 85 20.63 6.87 -3.93
CA HIS A 85 21.53 5.71 -3.88
C HIS A 85 21.43 4.83 -5.13
N LEU A 86 20.22 4.68 -5.66
CA LEU A 86 19.96 3.92 -6.88
C LEU A 86 20.10 4.75 -8.17
N SER A 87 20.51 6.02 -8.08
CA SER A 87 20.62 6.96 -9.19
C SER A 87 19.32 7.17 -9.96
N ILE A 88 18.18 7.09 -9.27
CA ILE A 88 16.84 7.33 -9.83
C ILE A 88 16.48 8.80 -9.59
N ASP A 89 16.28 9.56 -10.67
CA ASP A 89 15.96 11.00 -10.58
C ASP A 89 14.48 11.21 -10.22
N LYS A 90 13.58 10.62 -10.99
CA LYS A 90 12.13 10.76 -10.82
C LYS A 90 11.42 9.41 -10.89
N VAL A 91 10.28 9.31 -10.23
CA VAL A 91 9.46 8.10 -10.20
C VAL A 91 7.98 8.41 -10.45
N HIS A 92 7.26 7.43 -10.96
CA HIS A 92 5.82 7.31 -10.73
C HIS A 92 5.64 6.72 -9.34
N LEU A 93 4.70 7.26 -8.57
CA LEU A 93 4.48 6.86 -7.17
C LEU A 93 3.13 6.16 -7.03
N ILE A 94 3.15 4.91 -6.61
CA ILE A 94 1.94 4.16 -6.22
C ILE A 94 1.92 4.01 -4.71
N ALA A 95 0.84 4.42 -4.07
CA ALA A 95 0.68 4.31 -2.62
C ALA A 95 -0.60 3.53 -2.29
N ILE A 96 -0.42 2.39 -1.63
CA ILE A 96 -1.47 1.41 -1.35
C ILE A 96 -1.90 1.53 0.11
N SER A 97 -3.19 1.64 0.37
CA SER A 97 -3.78 1.53 1.71
C SER A 97 -3.05 2.43 2.74
N ALA A 98 -2.52 1.87 3.81
CA ALA A 98 -1.74 2.60 4.81
C ALA A 98 -0.47 3.29 4.25
N GLY A 99 -0.01 2.93 3.06
CA GLY A 99 1.07 3.63 2.34
C GLY A 99 0.67 5.02 1.84
N GLY A 100 -0.63 5.32 1.80
CA GLY A 100 -1.17 6.58 1.29
C GLY A 100 -0.59 7.82 1.95
N THR A 101 -0.47 7.83 3.29
CA THR A 101 0.09 8.96 4.04
C THR A 101 1.53 9.28 3.64
N SER A 102 2.38 8.24 3.53
CA SER A 102 3.77 8.40 3.06
C SER A 102 3.83 8.88 1.60
N GLY A 103 2.94 8.36 0.73
CA GLY A 103 2.85 8.76 -0.66
C GLY A 103 2.44 10.21 -0.84
N ILE A 104 1.40 10.66 -0.13
CA ILE A 104 0.93 12.04 -0.12
C ILE A 104 2.04 12.98 0.36
N TYR A 105 2.68 12.66 1.49
CA TYR A 105 3.76 13.48 2.04
C TYR A 105 4.92 13.59 1.05
N LEU A 106 5.34 12.48 0.45
CA LEU A 106 6.42 12.48 -0.53
C LEU A 106 6.08 13.32 -1.77
N ALA A 107 4.86 13.18 -2.32
CA ALA A 107 4.41 13.91 -3.49
C ALA A 107 4.28 15.42 -3.21
N SER A 108 3.84 15.81 -1.99
CA SER A 108 3.68 17.22 -1.61
C SER A 108 5.04 17.92 -1.36
N LYS A 109 5.95 17.25 -0.64
CA LYS A 109 7.21 17.89 -0.21
C LYS A 109 8.37 17.73 -1.20
N TYR A 110 8.29 16.77 -2.12
CA TYR A 110 9.32 16.50 -3.13
C TYR A 110 8.74 16.48 -4.56
N PRO A 111 8.00 17.53 -4.99
CA PRO A 111 7.29 17.54 -6.29
C PRO A 111 8.24 17.35 -7.48
N GLY A 112 9.51 17.75 -7.35
CA GLY A 112 10.52 17.57 -8.39
C GLY A 112 10.96 16.11 -8.60
N ARG A 113 10.59 15.19 -7.70
CA ARG A 113 10.97 13.76 -7.73
C ARG A 113 9.80 12.85 -8.16
N ILE A 114 8.58 13.37 -8.23
CA ILE A 114 7.37 12.58 -8.52
C ILE A 114 6.78 13.01 -9.85
N LYS A 115 6.67 12.06 -10.79
CA LYS A 115 6.05 12.28 -12.12
C LYS A 115 4.54 12.20 -12.06
N SER A 116 4.01 11.23 -11.32
CA SER A 116 2.57 11.03 -11.09
C SER A 116 2.34 10.30 -9.78
N LEU A 117 1.15 10.43 -9.22
CA LEU A 117 0.72 9.77 -7.99
C LEU A 117 -0.48 8.88 -8.28
N ILE A 118 -0.45 7.64 -7.80
CA ILE A 118 -1.61 6.72 -7.81
C ILE A 118 -1.91 6.32 -6.37
N LEU A 119 -3.12 6.58 -5.93
CA LEU A 119 -3.64 6.20 -4.61
C LEU A 119 -4.64 5.05 -4.78
N GLN A 120 -4.30 3.87 -4.25
CA GLN A 120 -5.13 2.66 -4.36
C GLN A 120 -5.64 2.24 -2.99
N SER A 121 -6.96 2.31 -2.77
CA SER A 121 -7.59 2.03 -1.47
C SER A 121 -6.88 2.75 -0.32
N ALA A 122 -6.40 3.99 -0.56
CA ALA A 122 -5.39 4.64 0.24
C ALA A 122 -5.95 5.40 1.45
N VAL A 123 -5.20 5.37 2.55
CA VAL A 123 -5.42 6.24 3.71
C VAL A 123 -4.87 7.62 3.40
N THR A 124 -5.73 8.64 3.44
CA THR A 124 -5.42 10.01 2.99
C THR A 124 -5.65 11.08 4.05
N GLN A 125 -6.19 10.70 5.19
CA GLN A 125 -6.47 11.57 6.34
C GLN A 125 -6.38 10.76 7.64
N GLU A 126 -6.70 11.36 8.79
CA GLU A 126 -6.73 10.63 10.07
C GLU A 126 -7.65 9.40 9.95
N TRP A 127 -7.05 8.23 10.19
CA TRP A 127 -7.73 6.93 10.16
C TRP A 127 -7.82 6.40 11.58
N LEU A 128 -8.56 5.48 11.99
CA LEU A 128 -8.65 4.85 13.30
C LEU A 128 -8.15 5.72 14.48
N ARG A 129 -9.08 6.31 15.22
CA ARG A 129 -8.75 7.15 16.40
C ARG A 129 -8.47 6.30 17.63
N PRO A 130 -7.71 6.81 18.62
CA PRO A 130 -7.42 6.09 19.87
C PRO A 130 -8.66 5.58 20.63
N ASP A 131 -9.81 6.22 20.42
CA ASP A 131 -11.08 5.84 21.05
C ASP A 131 -11.77 4.66 20.35
N ASP A 132 -11.41 4.39 19.09
CA ASP A 132 -12.01 3.32 18.29
C ASP A 132 -11.65 1.94 18.85
N SER A 133 -12.62 1.05 18.84
CA SER A 133 -12.41 -0.33 19.27
C SER A 133 -11.39 -1.05 18.40
N LEU A 134 -11.40 -0.81 17.08
CA LEU A 134 -10.44 -1.36 16.13
C LEU A 134 -9.01 -0.89 16.43
N TYR A 135 -8.82 0.39 16.76
CA TYR A 135 -7.50 0.91 17.17
C TYR A 135 -6.97 0.18 18.41
N LYS A 136 -7.82 -0.01 19.43
CA LYS A 136 -7.44 -0.70 20.67
C LYS A 136 -7.09 -2.17 20.42
N ILE A 137 -7.87 -2.86 19.58
CA ILE A 137 -7.61 -4.24 19.17
C ILE A 137 -6.28 -4.31 18.39
N ALA A 138 -6.07 -3.42 17.41
CA ALA A 138 -4.85 -3.36 16.62
C ALA A 138 -3.61 -3.17 17.50
N ARG A 139 -3.65 -2.28 18.48
CA ARG A 139 -2.55 -2.07 19.43
C ARG A 139 -2.18 -3.28 20.28
N VAL A 140 -3.13 -4.17 20.54
CA VAL A 140 -2.88 -5.41 21.28
C VAL A 140 -2.41 -6.51 20.33
N ALA A 141 -3.12 -6.71 19.22
CA ALA A 141 -2.86 -7.82 18.28
C ALA A 141 -1.52 -7.67 17.54
N PHE A 142 -1.14 -6.42 17.20
CA PHE A 142 0.08 -6.12 16.44
C PHE A 142 1.24 -5.59 17.30
N ARG A 143 1.18 -5.81 18.61
CA ARG A 143 2.29 -5.52 19.50
C ARG A 143 3.23 -6.73 19.61
N SER A 144 4.53 -6.50 19.43
CA SER A 144 5.52 -7.55 19.69
C SER A 144 5.51 -7.98 21.17
N PRO A 145 5.59 -9.29 21.51
CA PRO A 145 5.77 -10.45 20.61
C PRO A 145 4.48 -11.10 20.11
N VAL A 146 3.30 -10.61 20.51
CA VAL A 146 1.99 -11.19 20.19
C VAL A 146 1.78 -11.28 18.68
N GLU A 147 2.17 -10.26 17.96
CA GLU A 147 2.09 -10.15 16.50
C GLU A 147 2.69 -11.39 15.79
N LYS A 148 3.89 -11.82 16.20
CA LYS A 148 4.56 -12.98 15.57
C LYS A 148 3.76 -14.30 15.75
N VAL A 149 3.13 -14.46 16.89
CA VAL A 149 2.29 -15.63 17.18
C VAL A 149 1.01 -15.55 16.34
N THR A 150 0.39 -14.38 16.28
CA THR A 150 -0.83 -14.14 15.49
C THR A 150 -0.61 -14.48 14.02
N TRP A 151 0.46 -13.95 13.39
CA TRP A 151 0.76 -14.22 11.99
C TRP A 151 1.12 -15.69 11.73
N ARG A 152 1.86 -16.33 12.65
CA ARG A 152 2.18 -17.77 12.52
C ARG A 152 0.93 -18.65 12.58
N LEU A 153 0.00 -18.37 13.50
CA LEU A 153 -1.26 -19.09 13.60
C LEU A 153 -2.12 -18.85 12.35
N LEU A 154 -2.26 -17.60 11.93
CA LEU A 154 -3.02 -17.24 10.74
C LEU A 154 -2.45 -17.93 9.50
N SER A 155 -1.13 -17.89 9.29
CA SER A 155 -0.45 -18.57 8.17
C SER A 155 -0.67 -20.08 8.19
N THR A 156 -0.60 -20.72 9.37
CA THR A 156 -0.85 -22.15 9.50
C THR A 156 -2.28 -22.50 9.13
N MET A 157 -3.26 -21.80 9.69
CA MET A 157 -4.68 -22.00 9.36
C MET A 157 -4.98 -21.71 7.90
N ASN A 158 -4.40 -20.66 7.36
CA ASN A 158 -4.53 -20.23 5.98
C ASN A 158 -4.01 -21.30 4.98
N ASN A 159 -2.92 -21.97 5.31
CA ASN A 159 -2.39 -23.06 4.49
C ASN A 159 -3.22 -24.35 4.57
N LEU A 160 -3.86 -24.62 5.72
CA LEU A 160 -4.69 -25.81 5.89
C LEU A 160 -6.13 -25.62 5.37
N PHE A 161 -6.68 -24.41 5.54
CA PHE A 161 -8.10 -24.12 5.28
C PHE A 161 -8.27 -22.75 4.61
N PRO A 162 -7.69 -22.49 3.42
CA PRO A 162 -7.64 -21.16 2.79
C PRO A 162 -9.03 -20.52 2.60
N LYS A 163 -9.99 -21.27 2.08
CA LYS A 163 -11.38 -20.77 1.89
C LYS A 163 -12.07 -20.40 3.20
N THR A 164 -11.79 -21.13 4.28
CA THR A 164 -12.37 -20.85 5.60
C THR A 164 -11.76 -19.59 6.21
N VAL A 165 -10.43 -19.46 6.12
CA VAL A 165 -9.73 -18.25 6.59
C VAL A 165 -10.15 -17.03 5.79
N PHE A 166 -10.26 -17.16 4.46
CA PHE A 166 -10.75 -16.08 3.60
C PHE A 166 -12.14 -15.63 4.05
N ARG A 167 -13.11 -16.54 4.20
CA ARG A 167 -14.46 -16.20 4.67
C ARG A 167 -14.49 -15.50 6.03
N PHE A 168 -13.57 -15.85 6.91
CA PHE A 168 -13.45 -15.21 8.22
C PHE A 168 -12.86 -13.80 8.13
N MET A 169 -11.91 -13.59 7.22
CA MET A 169 -11.24 -12.30 7.04
C MET A 169 -12.03 -11.33 6.14
N ALA A 170 -12.80 -11.84 5.18
CA ALA A 170 -13.49 -11.05 4.17
C ALA A 170 -14.33 -9.88 4.70
N PRO A 171 -15.07 -10.00 5.83
CA PRO A 171 -15.79 -8.86 6.41
C PRO A 171 -14.92 -7.70 6.90
N SER A 172 -13.60 -7.94 7.07
CA SER A 172 -12.66 -6.86 7.41
C SER A 172 -12.24 -6.05 6.18
N PHE A 173 -12.47 -6.59 4.99
CA PHE A 173 -12.09 -5.97 3.72
C PHE A 173 -13.29 -5.46 2.92
N SER A 174 -14.51 -5.97 3.20
CA SER A 174 -15.68 -5.68 2.37
C SER A 174 -16.94 -5.44 3.18
N THR A 175 -17.76 -4.52 2.70
CA THR A 175 -19.11 -4.28 3.21
C THR A 175 -20.15 -5.24 2.62
N LEU A 176 -19.79 -6.01 1.60
CA LEU A 176 -20.63 -7.03 0.99
C LEU A 176 -20.81 -8.25 1.91
N SER A 177 -21.88 -8.99 1.70
CA SER A 177 -22.08 -10.27 2.37
C SER A 177 -21.05 -11.32 1.91
N ASN A 178 -20.74 -12.30 2.75
CA ASN A 178 -19.85 -13.40 2.37
C ASN A 178 -20.29 -14.14 1.10
N LYS A 179 -21.58 -14.18 0.81
CA LYS A 179 -22.08 -14.80 -0.42
C LYS A 179 -21.70 -13.96 -1.64
N GLU A 180 -21.98 -12.67 -1.60
CA GLU A 180 -21.63 -11.76 -2.71
C GLU A 180 -20.12 -11.77 -2.95
N ILE A 181 -19.32 -11.72 -1.89
CA ILE A 181 -17.84 -11.77 -2.00
C ILE A 181 -17.40 -13.07 -2.70
N LEU A 182 -17.96 -14.22 -2.32
CA LEU A 182 -17.58 -15.51 -2.90
C LEU A 182 -18.00 -15.64 -4.37
N ASP A 183 -19.08 -14.98 -4.77
CA ASP A 183 -19.54 -14.94 -6.16
C ASP A 183 -18.59 -14.09 -7.05
N GLU A 184 -17.79 -13.19 -6.44
CA GLU A 184 -16.76 -12.37 -7.11
C GLU A 184 -15.38 -13.04 -7.17
N MET A 185 -15.15 -14.14 -6.41
CA MET A 185 -13.85 -14.77 -6.24
C MET A 185 -13.73 -16.10 -6.97
N SER A 186 -12.66 -16.25 -7.71
CA SER A 186 -12.19 -17.55 -8.22
C SER A 186 -11.32 -18.28 -7.18
N ASP A 187 -11.05 -19.56 -7.43
CA ASP A 187 -10.11 -20.33 -6.60
C ASP A 187 -8.67 -19.76 -6.68
N ASN A 188 -8.31 -19.13 -7.81
CA ASN A 188 -7.03 -18.46 -7.98
C ASN A 188 -6.94 -17.19 -7.12
N ASP A 189 -8.01 -16.42 -7.02
CA ASP A 189 -8.05 -15.22 -6.17
C ASP A 189 -7.87 -15.57 -4.69
N ILE A 190 -8.51 -16.65 -4.25
CA ILE A 190 -8.34 -17.17 -2.88
C ILE A 190 -6.89 -17.64 -2.65
N GLU A 191 -6.25 -18.23 -3.67
CA GLU A 191 -4.84 -18.61 -3.59
C GLU A 191 -3.92 -17.39 -3.51
N GLU A 192 -4.18 -16.33 -4.28
CA GLU A 192 -3.42 -15.07 -4.20
C GLU A 192 -3.55 -14.44 -2.80
N ILE A 193 -4.75 -14.42 -2.21
CA ILE A 193 -4.96 -13.96 -0.84
C ILE A 193 -4.24 -14.88 0.16
N ARG A 194 -4.22 -16.19 -0.06
CA ARG A 194 -3.44 -17.13 0.76
C ARG A 194 -1.95 -16.81 0.73
N LEU A 195 -1.41 -16.54 -0.45
CA LEU A 195 -0.01 -16.16 -0.63
C LEU A 195 0.28 -14.79 0.01
N MET A 196 -0.63 -13.83 -0.12
CA MET A 196 -0.54 -12.53 0.56
C MET A 196 -0.45 -12.72 2.08
N ASN A 197 -1.38 -13.47 2.68
CA ASN A 197 -1.40 -13.71 4.11
C ASN A 197 -0.11 -14.37 4.64
N ASN A 198 0.51 -15.24 3.83
CA ASN A 198 1.77 -15.89 4.20
C ASN A 198 2.99 -14.94 4.16
N ARG A 199 2.90 -13.84 3.42
CA ARG A 199 3.94 -12.79 3.35
C ARG A 199 3.76 -11.72 4.42
N GLN A 200 2.59 -11.62 5.03
CA GLN A 200 2.27 -10.55 5.97
C GLN A 200 3.07 -10.66 7.27
N SER A 201 3.53 -9.51 7.71
CA SER A 201 4.18 -9.31 9.00
C SER A 201 4.05 -7.84 9.37
N SER A 202 3.58 -7.56 10.56
CA SER A 202 3.34 -6.17 10.99
C SER A 202 4.57 -5.52 11.59
N GLY A 203 5.42 -6.31 12.25
CA GLY A 203 6.51 -5.73 13.03
C GLY A 203 5.99 -4.63 13.99
N GLN A 204 6.52 -3.45 13.84
CA GLN A 204 6.00 -2.22 14.47
C GLN A 204 5.39 -1.24 13.43
N GLY A 205 5.46 -1.59 12.14
CA GLY A 205 5.08 -0.72 11.04
C GLY A 205 3.62 -0.29 11.09
N PHE A 206 2.70 -1.19 11.40
CA PHE A 206 1.28 -0.86 11.46
C PHE A 206 0.96 0.20 12.54
N LEU A 207 1.65 0.17 13.68
CA LEU A 207 1.48 1.18 14.72
C LEU A 207 2.09 2.53 14.32
N ILE A 208 3.17 2.50 13.54
CA ILE A 208 3.77 3.70 12.93
C ILE A 208 2.78 4.29 11.92
N ASP A 209 2.18 3.47 11.06
CA ASP A 209 1.19 3.92 10.09
C ASP A 209 0.01 4.62 10.77
N LEU A 210 -0.55 4.03 11.83
CA LEU A 210 -1.66 4.64 12.57
C LEU A 210 -1.28 6.00 13.18
N ALA A 211 -0.04 6.15 13.65
CA ALA A 211 0.44 7.42 14.17
C ALA A 211 0.61 8.47 13.06
N ALA A 212 1.16 8.06 11.91
CA ALA A 212 1.43 8.92 10.76
C ALA A 212 0.17 9.53 10.11
N THR A 213 -0.99 8.89 10.27
CA THR A 213 -2.24 9.41 9.68
C THR A 213 -2.62 10.80 10.18
N LYS A 214 -2.15 11.19 11.37
CA LYS A 214 -2.40 12.50 11.98
C LYS A 214 -1.51 13.62 11.41
N GLU A 215 -0.44 13.25 10.72
CA GLU A 215 0.50 14.22 10.15
C GLU A 215 0.03 14.76 8.79
N ILE A 216 -0.92 14.10 8.13
CA ILE A 216 -1.47 14.51 6.82
C ILE A 216 -2.67 15.42 7.00
N THR A 217 -2.63 16.53 6.29
CA THR A 217 -3.69 17.55 6.30
C THR A 217 -4.13 17.88 4.86
N ALA A 218 -5.26 18.55 4.71
CA ALA A 218 -5.73 19.05 3.40
C ALA A 218 -4.68 19.94 2.70
N ALA A 219 -3.90 20.70 3.47
CA ALA A 219 -2.84 21.55 2.91
C ALA A 219 -1.75 20.72 2.20
N ASP A 220 -1.39 19.55 2.75
CA ASP A 220 -0.40 18.67 2.10
C ASP A 220 -0.91 18.16 0.75
N LEU A 221 -2.19 17.76 0.67
CA LEU A 221 -2.79 17.33 -0.60
C LEU A 221 -2.85 18.47 -1.62
N GLN A 222 -3.15 19.71 -1.18
CA GLN A 222 -3.19 20.90 -2.04
C GLN A 222 -1.81 21.31 -2.57
N GLU A 223 -0.73 20.87 -1.94
CA GLU A 223 0.64 21.11 -2.42
C GLU A 223 1.09 20.13 -3.51
N ILE A 224 0.37 19.04 -3.76
CA ILE A 224 0.69 18.05 -4.81
C ILE A 224 0.59 18.71 -6.18
N ARG A 225 1.66 18.60 -6.99
CA ARG A 225 1.78 19.25 -8.30
C ARG A 225 1.73 18.28 -9.47
N CYS A 226 1.96 17.00 -9.24
CA CYS A 226 1.86 15.98 -10.27
C CYS A 226 0.41 15.55 -10.47
N PRO A 227 0.04 15.03 -11.66
CA PRO A 227 -1.26 14.42 -11.87
C PRO A 227 -1.44 13.22 -10.95
N ALA A 228 -2.65 13.04 -10.42
CA ALA A 228 -3.00 11.99 -9.51
C ALA A 228 -4.18 11.16 -10.00
N LEU A 229 -4.09 9.82 -9.84
CA LEU A 229 -5.18 8.87 -10.01
C LEU A 229 -5.55 8.29 -8.65
N ILE A 230 -6.83 8.29 -8.32
CA ILE A 230 -7.37 7.72 -7.09
C ILE A 230 -8.31 6.61 -7.48
N ILE A 231 -8.01 5.37 -7.06
CA ILE A 231 -8.85 4.19 -7.29
C ILE A 231 -9.28 3.63 -5.95
N HIS A 232 -10.58 3.49 -5.75
CA HIS A 232 -11.13 3.04 -4.48
C HIS A 232 -12.42 2.25 -4.69
N SER A 233 -12.58 1.12 -4.00
CA SER A 233 -13.83 0.36 -4.05
C SER A 233 -14.91 1.01 -3.19
N ARG A 234 -16.12 1.08 -3.72
CA ARG A 234 -17.31 1.46 -2.94
C ARG A 234 -17.56 0.55 -1.75
N ASN A 235 -17.13 -0.69 -1.87
CA ASN A 235 -17.37 -1.76 -0.91
C ASN A 235 -16.21 -1.94 0.10
N ASP A 236 -15.26 -1.00 0.14
CA ASP A 236 -14.11 -1.06 1.07
C ASP A 236 -14.56 -0.88 2.52
N ALA A 237 -14.36 -1.92 3.35
CA ALA A 237 -14.64 -1.89 4.79
C ALA A 237 -13.40 -1.55 5.64
N SER A 238 -12.19 -1.58 5.05
CA SER A 238 -10.94 -1.30 5.76
C SER A 238 -10.64 0.20 5.79
N VAL A 239 -10.69 0.83 4.62
CA VAL A 239 -10.50 2.28 4.45
C VAL A 239 -11.76 2.85 3.84
N PRO A 240 -12.53 3.64 4.59
CA PRO A 240 -13.80 4.21 4.10
C PRO A 240 -13.62 5.06 2.84
N LEU A 241 -14.61 5.03 1.96
CA LEU A 241 -14.60 5.75 0.67
C LEU A 241 -14.40 7.27 0.84
N GLU A 242 -14.69 7.82 2.00
CA GLU A 242 -14.46 9.22 2.37
C GLU A 242 -12.98 9.61 2.23
N HIS A 243 -12.05 8.66 2.37
CA HIS A 243 -10.64 8.89 2.12
C HIS A 243 -10.37 9.24 0.65
N ALA A 244 -11.02 8.55 -0.27
CA ALA A 244 -10.89 8.82 -1.71
C ALA A 244 -11.50 10.17 -2.09
N TYR A 245 -12.67 10.51 -1.54
CA TYR A 245 -13.29 11.82 -1.74
C TYR A 245 -12.42 12.93 -1.16
N PHE A 246 -11.92 12.76 0.07
CA PHE A 246 -11.02 13.75 0.69
C PHE A 246 -9.77 13.99 -0.17
N ALA A 247 -9.17 12.95 -0.73
CA ALA A 247 -8.03 13.11 -1.62
C ALA A 247 -8.42 13.86 -2.90
N HIS A 248 -9.52 13.47 -3.54
CA HIS A 248 -9.98 14.09 -4.79
C HIS A 248 -10.34 15.58 -4.60
N ASP A 249 -11.01 15.90 -3.51
CA ASP A 249 -11.45 17.28 -3.22
C ASP A 249 -10.27 18.21 -2.93
N ASN A 250 -9.11 17.68 -2.53
CA ASN A 250 -7.96 18.47 -2.11
C ASN A 250 -6.75 18.40 -3.07
N ILE A 251 -6.61 17.39 -3.91
CA ILE A 251 -5.52 17.31 -4.90
C ILE A 251 -5.93 18.06 -6.17
N PRO A 252 -5.21 19.15 -6.58
CA PRO A 252 -5.65 20.03 -7.67
C PRO A 252 -5.82 19.36 -9.02
N ASP A 253 -4.95 18.41 -9.39
CA ASP A 253 -5.00 17.66 -10.64
C ASP A 253 -5.20 16.18 -10.33
N SER A 254 -6.44 15.79 -10.01
CA SER A 254 -6.76 14.42 -9.68
C SER A 254 -7.97 13.87 -10.43
N THR A 255 -7.89 12.59 -10.75
CA THR A 255 -9.01 11.78 -11.27
C THR A 255 -9.40 10.76 -10.22
N LEU A 256 -10.67 10.71 -9.86
CA LEU A 256 -11.22 9.71 -8.95
C LEU A 256 -12.01 8.66 -9.73
N ILE A 257 -11.67 7.39 -9.51
CA ILE A 257 -12.42 6.25 -10.01
C ILE A 257 -12.91 5.42 -8.81
N VAL A 258 -14.23 5.39 -8.65
CA VAL A 258 -14.88 4.54 -7.64
C VAL A 258 -15.32 3.27 -8.34
N THR A 259 -14.70 2.14 -7.97
CA THR A 259 -15.00 0.83 -8.54
C THR A 259 -16.08 0.11 -7.74
N GLU A 260 -16.72 -0.88 -8.36
CA GLU A 260 -17.65 -1.81 -7.71
C GLU A 260 -16.94 -3.08 -7.20
N SER A 261 -15.61 -3.11 -7.25
CA SER A 261 -14.80 -4.24 -6.77
C SER A 261 -15.25 -4.71 -5.38
N TRP A 262 -15.02 -5.98 -5.09
CA TRP A 262 -15.57 -6.63 -3.88
C TRP A 262 -15.18 -5.98 -2.54
N GLY A 263 -14.10 -5.19 -2.49
CA GLY A 263 -13.69 -4.54 -1.24
C GLY A 263 -12.30 -3.90 -1.32
N HIS A 264 -11.61 -3.85 -0.19
CA HIS A 264 -10.32 -3.18 -0.02
C HIS A 264 -9.20 -3.70 -0.96
N ILE A 265 -9.19 -5.01 -1.20
CA ILE A 265 -8.14 -5.67 -2.00
C ILE A 265 -8.59 -5.69 -3.46
N ILE A 266 -8.46 -4.56 -4.15
CA ILE A 266 -8.93 -4.34 -5.53
C ILE A 266 -8.10 -5.07 -6.60
N TRP A 267 -7.02 -5.73 -6.22
CA TRP A 267 -6.10 -6.45 -7.12
C TRP A 267 -6.45 -7.92 -7.33
N VAL A 268 -7.51 -8.40 -6.70
CA VAL A 268 -8.02 -9.77 -6.82
C VAL A 268 -9.54 -9.74 -6.98
N GLY A 269 -10.11 -10.79 -7.57
CA GLY A 269 -11.53 -10.87 -7.88
C GLY A 269 -11.84 -10.44 -9.32
N ARG A 270 -13.12 -10.39 -9.64
CA ARG A 270 -13.64 -10.18 -11.01
C ARG A 270 -13.11 -8.90 -11.68
N ASP A 271 -13.00 -7.80 -10.92
CA ASP A 271 -12.66 -6.46 -11.43
C ASP A 271 -11.17 -6.13 -11.32
N ALA A 272 -10.33 -7.12 -10.98
CA ALA A 272 -8.89 -6.90 -10.81
C ALA A 272 -8.21 -6.46 -12.12
N GLU A 273 -8.61 -7.03 -13.26
CA GLU A 273 -8.08 -6.69 -14.58
C GLU A 273 -8.41 -5.24 -14.96
N GLU A 274 -9.64 -4.77 -14.67
CA GLU A 274 -10.01 -3.37 -14.87
C GLU A 274 -9.14 -2.42 -14.05
N THR A 275 -8.83 -2.79 -12.80
CA THR A 275 -7.91 -2.00 -11.95
C THR A 275 -6.52 -1.89 -12.58
N ASP A 276 -5.99 -2.98 -13.12
CA ASP A 276 -4.68 -3.02 -13.78
C ASP A 276 -4.69 -2.18 -15.07
N GLU A 277 -5.77 -2.23 -15.86
CA GLU A 277 -5.95 -1.43 -17.08
C GLU A 277 -5.96 0.07 -16.76
N LEU A 278 -6.71 0.50 -15.74
CA LEU A 278 -6.78 1.89 -15.30
C LEU A 278 -5.41 2.45 -14.90
N VAL A 279 -4.63 1.66 -14.17
CA VAL A 279 -3.27 2.04 -13.76
C VAL A 279 -2.36 2.15 -14.98
N THR A 280 -2.41 1.17 -15.88
CA THR A 280 -1.59 1.12 -17.10
C THR A 280 -1.88 2.31 -17.99
N GLU A 281 -3.15 2.58 -18.30
CA GLU A 281 -3.57 3.71 -19.13
C GLU A 281 -3.11 5.05 -18.54
N PHE A 282 -3.28 5.23 -17.23
CA PHE A 282 -2.84 6.44 -16.56
C PHE A 282 -1.33 6.64 -16.66
N LEU A 283 -0.54 5.60 -16.42
CA LEU A 283 0.92 5.67 -16.48
C LEU A 283 1.42 5.93 -17.92
N GLU A 284 0.85 5.28 -18.92
CA GLU A 284 1.21 5.47 -20.34
C GLU A 284 0.98 6.91 -20.80
N ASN A 285 -0.10 7.54 -20.34
CA ASN A 285 -0.39 8.94 -20.63
C ASN A 285 0.53 9.95 -19.93
N LYS A 286 1.44 9.48 -19.04
CA LYS A 286 2.36 10.32 -18.24
C LYS A 286 3.85 9.98 -18.46
N ARG A 287 4.15 9.12 -19.45
CA ARG A 287 5.51 8.84 -19.93
C ARG A 287 6.19 10.03 -20.56
#